data_86f89d70cfa011968648fd8c7cbd542f
#
_entry.id   86f89d70cfa011968648fd8c7cbd542f
#
_cell.length_a   1.000
_cell.length_b   1.000
_cell.length_c   1.000
_cell.angle_alpha   90.00
_cell.angle_beta   90.00
_cell.angle_gamma   90.00
#
_symmetry.space_group_name_H-M   'P 1'
#
loop_
_entity.id
_entity.type
_entity.pdbx_description
1 polymer ?
#
loop_
_entity_poly.entity_id
_entity_poly.type
_entity_poly.pdbx_seq_one_letter_code
_entity_poly.pdbx_strand_id
1 'polypeptide(L)'
;MDTKKFVSFFSKKGYMLDMASGTKFRGKAIGDSIAGLASAFPDVHRELLSIYVAENVVVVEIAIRGTHKGELHLASGILAPTGKTIDVPGCDVYHLEGGKIITFHCYYLPSIMQQQLGVKNMRLS
;
A
#
# COMPACT_ATOMS: atom_id res chain seq x y z
N MET A 1 -5.95 6.34 -9.88
CA MET A 1 -6.65 5.97 -8.62
C MET A 1 -7.23 7.21 -7.98
N ASP A 2 -8.49 7.17 -7.58
CA ASP A 2 -9.15 8.28 -6.92
C ASP A 2 -8.86 8.26 -5.41
N THR A 3 -7.80 8.95 -5.01
CA THR A 3 -7.38 8.97 -3.60
C THR A 3 -8.38 9.72 -2.71
N LYS A 4 -9.04 10.75 -3.24
CA LYS A 4 -10.06 11.48 -2.47
C LYS A 4 -11.25 10.60 -2.14
N LYS A 5 -11.69 9.80 -3.11
CA LYS A 5 -12.79 8.86 -2.90
C LYS A 5 -12.41 7.82 -1.85
N PHE A 6 -11.20 7.29 -1.93
CA PHE A 6 -10.73 6.31 -0.95
C PHE A 6 -10.69 6.91 0.45
N VAL A 7 -10.15 8.12 0.61
CA VAL A 7 -10.13 8.81 1.89
C VAL A 7 -11.53 9.03 2.44
N SER A 8 -12.51 9.28 1.57
CA SER A 8 -13.91 9.51 1.99
C SER A 8 -14.57 8.30 2.64
N PHE A 9 -14.02 7.09 2.44
CA PHE A 9 -14.53 5.88 3.08
C PHE A 9 -14.14 5.76 4.54
N PHE A 10 -13.18 6.56 5.01
CA PHE A 10 -12.72 6.53 6.40
C PHE A 10 -13.61 7.40 7.27
N SER A 11 -13.79 6.98 8.53
CA SER A 11 -14.41 7.84 9.54
C SER A 11 -13.45 8.99 9.86
N LYS A 12 -13.97 10.04 10.53
CA LYS A 12 -13.14 11.18 10.92
C LYS A 12 -11.96 10.78 11.80
N LYS A 13 -12.13 9.75 12.62
CA LYS A 13 -11.08 9.23 13.50
C LYS A 13 -10.30 8.09 12.86
N GLY A 14 -10.65 7.73 11.63
CA GLY A 14 -10.05 6.61 10.95
C GLY A 14 -8.59 6.86 10.57
N TYR A 15 -7.85 5.76 10.44
CA TYR A 15 -6.44 5.87 10.04
C TYR A 15 -6.02 4.65 9.24
N MET A 16 -4.96 4.85 8.46
CA MET A 16 -4.23 3.79 7.77
C MET A 16 -2.91 3.57 8.50
N LEU A 17 -2.59 2.32 8.78
CA LEU A 17 -1.31 1.93 9.36
C LEU A 17 -0.54 1.11 8.35
N ASP A 18 0.58 1.66 7.87
CA ASP A 18 1.51 0.91 7.02
C ASP A 18 2.33 0.00 7.94
N MET A 19 2.01 -1.29 7.90
CA MET A 19 2.62 -2.26 8.81
C MET A 19 4.09 -2.51 8.48
N ALA A 20 4.51 -2.26 7.23
CA ALA A 20 5.90 -2.44 6.85
C ALA A 20 6.82 -1.37 7.47
N SER A 21 6.33 -0.15 7.64
CA SER A 21 7.10 0.96 8.22
C SER A 21 6.67 1.33 9.63
N GLY A 22 5.46 0.91 10.04
CA GLY A 22 4.87 1.33 11.30
C GLY A 22 4.30 2.75 11.26
N THR A 23 4.19 3.36 10.10
CA THR A 23 3.72 4.74 9.95
C THR A 23 2.20 4.80 9.90
N LYS A 24 1.63 5.71 10.70
CA LYS A 24 0.18 5.95 10.74
C LYS A 24 -0.16 7.20 9.94
N PHE A 25 -1.18 7.08 9.10
CA PHE A 25 -1.66 8.17 8.25
C PHE A 25 -3.12 8.46 8.58
N ARG A 26 -3.49 9.76 8.62
CA ARG A 26 -4.86 10.21 8.86
C ARG A 26 -5.27 11.23 7.79
N GLY A 27 -6.55 11.22 7.44
CA GLY A 27 -7.12 12.21 6.53
C GLY A 27 -6.40 12.29 5.20
N LYS A 28 -6.05 13.48 4.78
CA LYS A 28 -5.39 13.71 3.50
C LYS A 28 -4.09 12.92 3.35
N ALA A 29 -3.37 12.70 4.46
CA ALA A 29 -2.11 11.95 4.42
C ALA A 29 -2.28 10.52 3.94
N ILE A 30 -3.47 9.91 4.13
CA ILE A 30 -3.78 8.59 3.59
C ILE A 30 -3.70 8.63 2.05
N GLY A 31 -4.35 9.62 1.44
CA GLY A 31 -4.32 9.78 -0.01
C GLY A 31 -2.93 10.10 -0.53
N ASP A 32 -2.19 10.94 0.18
CA ASP A 32 -0.83 11.32 -0.21
C ASP A 32 0.11 10.12 -0.22
N SER A 33 -0.03 9.21 0.76
CA SER A 33 0.82 8.01 0.81
C SER A 33 0.55 7.09 -0.38
N ILE A 34 -0.71 6.95 -0.77
CA ILE A 34 -1.08 6.15 -1.94
C ILE A 34 -0.61 6.81 -3.22
N ALA A 35 -0.74 8.13 -3.32
CA ALA A 35 -0.28 8.90 -4.48
C ALA A 35 1.25 8.77 -4.66
N GLY A 36 2.00 8.66 -3.56
CA GLY A 36 3.44 8.46 -3.62
C GLY A 36 3.81 7.15 -4.31
N LEU A 37 3.10 6.07 -4.00
CA LEU A 37 3.31 4.79 -4.67
C LEU A 37 2.91 4.87 -6.15
N ALA A 38 1.79 5.52 -6.46
CA ALA A 38 1.33 5.69 -7.83
C ALA A 38 2.29 6.54 -8.67
N SER A 39 3.04 7.44 -8.05
CA SER A 39 4.07 8.22 -8.73
C SER A 39 5.20 7.34 -9.25
N ALA A 40 5.62 6.35 -8.47
CA ALA A 40 6.66 5.40 -8.86
C ALA A 40 6.12 4.32 -9.81
N PHE A 41 4.87 3.93 -9.63
CA PHE A 41 4.19 2.89 -10.42
C PHE A 41 2.87 3.45 -10.93
N PRO A 42 2.86 4.18 -12.06
CA PRO A 42 1.65 4.87 -12.53
C PRO A 42 0.47 3.95 -12.83
N ASP A 43 0.75 2.67 -13.15
CA ASP A 43 -0.27 1.65 -13.41
C ASP A 43 -0.54 0.76 -12.20
N VAL A 44 -0.12 1.18 -11.00
CA VAL A 44 -0.28 0.36 -9.80
C VAL A 44 -1.74 0.02 -9.54
N HIS A 45 -1.99 -1.24 -9.21
CA HIS A 45 -3.31 -1.72 -8.82
C HIS A 45 -3.18 -2.86 -7.82
N ARG A 46 -4.23 -3.02 -7.02
CA ARG A 46 -4.37 -4.12 -6.09
C ARG A 46 -5.27 -5.18 -6.71
N GLU A 47 -4.70 -6.30 -7.09
CA GLU A 47 -5.47 -7.45 -7.56
C GLU A 47 -6.07 -8.16 -6.36
N LEU A 48 -7.39 -8.32 -6.37
CA LEU A 48 -8.10 -8.99 -5.30
C LEU A 48 -7.97 -10.50 -5.47
N LEU A 49 -7.38 -11.17 -4.49
CA LEU A 49 -7.20 -12.63 -4.53
C LEU A 49 -8.25 -13.33 -3.67
N SER A 50 -8.46 -12.88 -2.43
CA SER A 50 -9.42 -13.50 -1.50
C SER A 50 -9.96 -12.45 -0.54
N ILE A 51 -11.23 -12.61 -0.14
CA ILE A 51 -11.90 -11.77 0.85
C ILE A 51 -12.42 -12.66 1.97
N TYR A 52 -12.16 -12.26 3.20
CA TYR A 52 -12.70 -12.91 4.40
C TYR A 52 -13.43 -11.86 5.22
N VAL A 53 -14.66 -12.14 5.62
CA VAL A 53 -15.46 -11.20 6.40
C VAL A 53 -15.87 -11.86 7.70
N ALA A 54 -15.61 -11.18 8.82
CA ALA A 54 -16.02 -11.62 10.15
C ALA A 54 -16.53 -10.41 10.91
N GLU A 55 -17.87 -10.31 11.07
CA GLU A 55 -18.54 -9.17 11.73
C GLU A 55 -18.13 -7.84 11.09
N ASN A 56 -17.38 -7.01 11.80
CA ASN A 56 -16.96 -5.68 11.34
C ASN A 56 -15.54 -5.68 10.78
N VAL A 57 -14.96 -6.85 10.54
CA VAL A 57 -13.59 -6.99 10.04
C VAL A 57 -13.62 -7.59 8.65
N VAL A 58 -12.92 -6.96 7.72
CA VAL A 58 -12.72 -7.48 6.37
C VAL A 58 -11.24 -7.67 6.16
N VAL A 59 -10.85 -8.87 5.77
CA VAL A 59 -9.47 -9.21 5.45
C VAL A 59 -9.39 -9.53 3.96
N VAL A 60 -8.46 -8.89 3.27
CA VAL A 60 -8.32 -9.01 1.82
C VAL A 60 -6.89 -9.42 1.50
N GLU A 61 -6.74 -10.58 0.89
CA GLU A 61 -5.45 -10.95 0.33
C GLU A 61 -5.35 -10.40 -1.08
N ILE A 62 -4.23 -9.74 -1.38
CA ILE A 62 -4.05 -8.99 -2.62
C ILE A 62 -2.68 -9.26 -3.23
N ALA A 63 -2.55 -8.93 -4.51
CA ALA A 63 -1.27 -8.76 -5.17
C ALA A 63 -1.17 -7.31 -5.62
N ILE A 64 -0.07 -6.65 -5.26
CA ILE A 64 0.21 -5.28 -5.70
C ILE A 64 1.04 -5.39 -6.96
N ARG A 65 0.49 -4.93 -8.08
CA ARG A 65 1.10 -5.04 -9.39
C ARG A 65 1.26 -3.68 -10.02
N GLY A 66 2.32 -3.51 -10.79
CA GLY A 66 2.59 -2.28 -11.51
C GLY A 66 3.92 -2.31 -12.20
N THR A 67 4.22 -1.24 -12.93
CA THR A 67 5.46 -1.07 -13.68
C THR A 67 6.22 0.13 -13.13
N HIS A 68 7.51 -0.07 -12.85
CA HIS A 68 8.36 0.96 -12.26
C HIS A 68 8.77 1.98 -13.33
N LYS A 69 8.03 3.09 -13.43
CA LYS A 69 8.24 4.14 -14.42
C LYS A 69 8.54 5.51 -13.82
N GLY A 70 8.47 5.65 -12.51
CA GLY A 70 8.81 6.88 -11.78
C GLY A 70 9.84 6.61 -10.71
N GLU A 71 10.43 7.66 -10.18
CA GLU A 71 11.41 7.53 -9.10
C GLU A 71 10.78 6.90 -7.87
N LEU A 72 11.47 5.95 -7.27
CA LEU A 72 11.07 5.30 -6.03
C LEU A 72 11.98 5.73 -4.91
N HIS A 73 11.41 6.33 -3.87
CA HIS A 73 12.15 6.79 -2.71
C HIS A 73 12.26 5.66 -1.69
N LEU A 74 13.48 5.18 -1.48
CA LEU A 74 13.80 4.14 -0.51
C LEU A 74 14.59 4.76 0.63
N ALA A 75 14.68 4.05 1.76
CA ALA A 75 15.51 4.49 2.89
C ALA A 75 16.97 4.65 2.47
N SER A 76 17.43 3.84 1.54
CA SER A 76 18.82 3.85 1.04
C SER A 76 19.06 4.89 -0.06
N GLY A 77 18.03 5.59 -0.52
CA GLY A 77 18.16 6.58 -1.58
C GLY A 77 17.05 6.47 -2.61
N ILE A 78 17.23 7.14 -3.74
CA ILE A 78 16.25 7.18 -4.82
C ILE A 78 16.64 6.16 -5.88
N LEU A 79 15.69 5.28 -6.24
CA LEU A 79 15.85 4.34 -7.33
C LEU A 79 15.23 4.92 -8.59
N ALA A 80 16.06 5.15 -9.61
CA ALA A 80 15.59 5.63 -10.91
C ALA A 80 14.69 4.59 -11.58
N PRO A 81 13.78 5.00 -12.48
CA PRO A 81 12.88 4.05 -13.14
C PRO A 81 13.62 2.90 -13.81
N THR A 82 13.22 1.67 -13.50
CA THR A 82 13.85 0.47 -14.05
C THR A 82 13.06 -0.13 -15.22
N GLY A 83 11.79 0.24 -15.37
CA GLY A 83 10.90 -0.37 -16.35
C GLY A 83 10.45 -1.77 -15.97
N LYS A 84 10.88 -2.27 -14.81
CA LYS A 84 10.52 -3.62 -14.35
C LYS A 84 9.12 -3.64 -13.74
N THR A 85 8.48 -4.80 -13.80
CA THR A 85 7.18 -5.00 -13.18
C THR A 85 7.34 -5.57 -11.78
N ILE A 86 6.35 -5.29 -10.93
CA ILE A 86 6.26 -5.88 -9.60
C ILE A 86 4.99 -6.72 -9.47
N ASP A 87 5.08 -7.72 -8.60
CA ASP A 87 3.96 -8.57 -8.20
C ASP A 87 4.20 -8.96 -6.75
N VAL A 88 3.68 -8.13 -5.83
CA VAL A 88 4.03 -8.20 -4.41
C VAL A 88 2.81 -8.65 -3.63
N PRO A 89 2.91 -9.75 -2.86
CA PRO A 89 1.80 -10.18 -2.02
C PRO A 89 1.55 -9.19 -0.91
N GLY A 90 0.28 -9.02 -0.56
CA GLY A 90 -0.13 -8.17 0.53
C GLY A 90 -1.42 -8.66 1.17
N CYS A 91 -1.72 -8.09 2.31
CA CYS A 91 -2.94 -8.40 3.06
C CYS A 91 -3.42 -7.11 3.70
N ASP A 92 -4.66 -6.74 3.40
CA ASP A 92 -5.28 -5.54 3.97
C ASP A 92 -6.31 -5.98 5.00
N VAL A 93 -6.26 -5.38 6.19
CA VAL A 93 -7.22 -5.64 7.25
C VAL A 93 -7.97 -4.35 7.55
N TYR A 94 -9.28 -4.39 7.35
CA TYR A 94 -10.18 -3.25 7.58
C TYR A 94 -11.05 -3.50 8.78
N HIS A 95 -11.12 -2.55 9.69
CA HIS A 95 -12.13 -2.52 10.75
C HIS A 95 -13.15 -1.44 10.41
N LEU A 96 -14.42 -1.82 10.40
CA LEU A 96 -15.52 -0.93 10.01
C LEU A 96 -16.39 -0.61 11.21
N GLU A 97 -16.99 0.59 11.19
CA GLU A 97 -17.99 1.02 12.15
C GLU A 97 -18.93 1.98 11.46
N GLY A 98 -20.24 1.68 11.51
CA GLY A 98 -21.24 2.52 10.88
C GLY A 98 -21.03 2.68 9.37
N GLY A 99 -20.49 1.65 8.70
CA GLY A 99 -20.23 1.69 7.27
C GLY A 99 -18.98 2.45 6.87
N LYS A 100 -18.19 2.90 7.84
CA LYS A 100 -16.94 3.64 7.59
C LYS A 100 -15.75 2.85 8.08
N ILE A 101 -14.59 3.10 7.45
CA ILE A 101 -13.33 2.47 7.87
C ILE A 101 -12.79 3.21 9.08
N ILE A 102 -12.57 2.49 10.19
CA ILE A 102 -11.92 3.03 11.37
C ILE A 102 -10.42 2.78 11.29
N THR A 103 -10.03 1.56 10.93
CA THR A 103 -8.63 1.23 10.76
C THR A 103 -8.45 0.46 9.47
N PHE A 104 -7.34 0.75 8.80
CA PHE A 104 -6.88 0.01 7.63
C PHE A 104 -5.43 -0.35 7.90
N HIS A 105 -5.17 -1.63 8.19
CA HIS A 105 -3.82 -2.12 8.36
C HIS A 105 -3.36 -2.72 7.04
N CYS A 106 -2.31 -2.13 6.47
CA CYS A 106 -1.78 -2.54 5.19
C CYS A 106 -0.50 -3.34 5.41
N TYR A 107 -0.57 -4.63 5.13
CA TYR A 107 0.59 -5.53 5.19
C TYR A 107 1.04 -5.83 3.78
N TYR A 108 2.31 -5.59 3.50
CA TYR A 108 2.91 -6.01 2.24
C TYR A 108 4.38 -6.29 2.49
N LEU A 109 5.06 -6.89 1.52
CA LEU A 109 6.43 -7.33 1.68
C LEU A 109 7.36 -6.48 0.80
N PRO A 110 7.84 -5.33 1.30
CA PRO A 110 8.70 -4.45 0.51
C PRO A 110 10.01 -5.11 0.08
N SER A 111 10.48 -6.11 0.83
CA SER A 111 11.67 -6.87 0.46
C SER A 111 11.48 -7.62 -0.87
N ILE A 112 10.29 -8.16 -1.10
CA ILE A 112 9.97 -8.83 -2.37
C ILE A 112 9.95 -7.81 -3.51
N MET A 113 9.31 -6.65 -3.28
CA MET A 113 9.29 -5.58 -4.28
C MET A 113 10.70 -5.15 -4.66
N GLN A 114 11.56 -4.91 -3.68
CA GLN A 114 12.93 -4.48 -3.93
C GLN A 114 13.73 -5.55 -4.68
N GLN A 115 13.53 -6.81 -4.33
CA GLN A 115 14.17 -7.92 -5.02
C GLN A 115 13.74 -7.97 -6.49
N GLN A 116 12.46 -7.80 -6.77
CA GLN A 116 11.93 -7.80 -8.14
C GLN A 116 12.47 -6.62 -8.95
N LEU A 117 12.73 -5.49 -8.32
CA LEU A 117 13.31 -4.32 -8.97
C LEU A 117 14.83 -4.40 -9.11
N GLY A 118 15.44 -5.45 -8.58
CA GLY A 118 16.87 -5.65 -8.68
C GLY A 118 17.68 -4.79 -7.72
N VAL A 119 17.07 -4.32 -6.63
CA VAL A 119 17.78 -3.58 -5.59
C VAL A 119 18.68 -4.54 -4.83
N LYS A 120 19.98 -4.32 -4.91
CA LYS A 120 20.97 -5.12 -4.20
C LYS A 120 21.28 -4.49 -2.84
N ASN A 121 21.85 -5.29 -1.95
CA ASN A 121 22.27 -4.86 -0.62
C ASN A 121 21.12 -4.41 0.28
N MET A 122 20.00 -5.13 0.17
CA MET A 122 18.94 -4.95 1.15
C MET A 122 19.45 -5.43 2.49
N ARG A 123 19.70 -4.50 3.37
CA ARG A 123 20.05 -4.85 4.73
C ARG A 123 18.81 -4.92 5.57
N LEU A 124 18.56 -6.11 6.09
CA LEU A 124 17.55 -6.31 7.09
C LEU A 124 18.17 -5.98 8.44
N SER A 125 18.23 -4.72 8.74
CA SER A 125 18.73 -4.35 10.06
C SER A 125 17.79 -3.38 10.70
#